data_99a97985f22a19b7f7c1a7f6c1fa12a3
#
_entry.id   99a97985f22a19b7f7c1a7f6c1fa12a3
#
_cell.length_a   1.000
_cell.length_b   1.000
_cell.length_c   1.000
_cell.angle_alpha   90.00
_cell.angle_beta   90.00
_cell.angle_gamma   90.00
#
_symmetry.space_group_name_H-M   'P 1'
#
loop_
_entity.id
_entity.type
_entity.pdbx_description
1 polymer ?
#
loop_
_entity_poly.entity_id
_entity_poly.type
_entity_poly.pdbx_seq_one_letter_code
_entity_poly.pdbx_strand_id
1 'polypeptide(L)' 'MIVKSILKINTNAKFNIIGDNIDTCVIQWLDGTTPISKADIEAKMVEVQADYD' A
#
# COMPACT_ATOMS: atom_id res chain seq x y z
N MET A 1 4.20 -2.03 -6.72
CA MET A 1 3.19 -0.96 -6.67
C MET A 1 2.49 -0.84 -5.35
N ILE A 2 2.21 -1.95 -4.68
CA ILE A 2 1.53 -1.90 -3.38
C ILE A 2 2.34 -1.08 -2.38
N VAL A 3 3.63 -1.34 -2.26
CA VAL A 3 4.50 -0.63 -1.32
C VAL A 3 4.52 0.87 -1.62
N LYS A 4 4.73 1.23 -2.89
CA LYS A 4 4.75 2.63 -3.28
C LYS A 4 3.42 3.32 -3.04
N SER A 5 2.31 2.61 -3.27
CA SER A 5 0.98 3.15 -3.04
C SER A 5 0.75 3.46 -1.57
N ILE A 6 1.13 2.53 -0.69
CA ILE A 6 1.01 2.73 0.75
C ILE A 6 1.86 3.91 1.20
N LEU A 7 3.09 4.00 0.72
CA LEU A 7 3.99 5.10 1.09
C LEU A 7 3.52 6.44 0.53
N LYS A 8 2.81 6.43 -0.59
CA LYS A 8 2.24 7.66 -1.14
C LYS A 8 1.07 8.17 -0.29
N ILE A 9 0.32 7.25 0.33
CA ILE A 9 -0.76 7.61 1.26
C ILE A 9 -0.17 8.08 2.59
N ASN A 10 0.84 7.37 3.09
CA ASN A 10 1.49 7.68 4.36
C ASN A 10 2.99 7.42 4.24
N THR A 11 3.79 8.46 4.08
CA THR A 11 5.23 8.34 3.89
C THR A 11 5.95 7.73 5.09
N ASN A 12 5.34 7.77 6.26
CA ASN A 12 5.92 7.23 7.49
C ASN A 12 5.39 5.84 7.83
N ALA A 13 4.64 5.21 6.93
CA ALA A 13 4.06 3.91 7.19
C ALA A 13 5.13 2.84 7.42
N LYS A 14 4.91 2.03 8.45
CA LYS A 14 5.74 0.88 8.77
C LYS A 14 4.88 -0.36 8.60
N PHE A 15 5.30 -1.27 7.75
CA PHE A 15 4.49 -2.45 7.44
C PHE A 15 5.31 -3.55 6.80
N ASN A 16 4.77 -4.78 6.85
CA ASN A 16 5.28 -5.93 6.11
C ASN A 16 4.19 -6.42 5.18
N ILE A 17 4.56 -6.79 3.96
CA ILE A 17 3.64 -7.36 2.99
C ILE A 17 4.08 -8.77 2.64
N ILE A 18 3.12 -9.70 2.65
CA ILE A 18 3.32 -11.07 2.20
C ILE A 18 2.44 -11.27 0.98
N GLY A 19 3.06 -11.53 -0.18
CA GLY A 19 2.38 -11.70 -1.45
C GLY A 19 2.47 -10.45 -2.33
N ASP A 20 2.22 -10.63 -3.63
CA ASP A 20 2.35 -9.58 -4.64
C ASP A 20 1.01 -9.04 -5.12
N ASN A 21 -0.07 -9.73 -4.82
CA ASN A 21 -1.39 -9.39 -5.34
C ASN A 21 -2.21 -8.72 -4.26
N ILE A 22 -2.72 -7.52 -4.54
CA ILE A 22 -3.48 -6.74 -3.57
C ILE A 22 -4.71 -7.50 -3.04
N ASP A 23 -5.30 -8.37 -3.84
CA ASP A 23 -6.48 -9.11 -3.44
C ASP A 23 -6.17 -10.25 -2.47
N THR A 24 -4.95 -10.78 -2.50
CA THR A 24 -4.56 -11.95 -1.71
C THR A 24 -3.44 -11.67 -0.73
N CYS A 25 -2.79 -10.52 -0.81
CA CYS A 25 -1.66 -10.21 0.07
C CYS A 25 -2.11 -10.00 1.51
N VAL A 26 -1.19 -10.26 2.43
CA VAL A 26 -1.39 -9.99 3.85
C VAL A 26 -0.47 -8.83 4.21
N ILE A 27 -1.03 -7.80 4.82
CA ILE A 27 -0.26 -6.64 5.25
C ILE A 27 -0.27 -6.58 6.77
N GLN A 28 0.92 -6.55 7.37
CA GLN A 28 1.08 -6.37 8.80
C GLN A 28 1.52 -4.93 9.07
N TRP A 29 0.68 -4.18 9.78
CA TRP A 29 0.97 -2.80 10.12
C TRP A 29 1.77 -2.75 11.41
N LEU A 30 2.90 -2.01 11.38
CA LEU A 30 3.88 -1.99 12.47
C LEU A 30 4.00 -0.59 13.07
N ASP A 31 4.55 -0.53 14.29
CA ASP A 31 4.91 0.73 14.96
C ASP A 31 3.76 1.74 15.05
N GLY A 32 2.55 1.24 15.28
CA GLY A 32 1.38 2.09 15.44
C GLY A 32 0.86 2.70 14.14
N THR A 33 1.32 2.20 13.00
CA THR A 33 0.83 2.65 11.71
C THR A 33 -0.65 2.33 11.58
N THR A 34 -1.45 3.35 11.23
CA THR A 34 -2.88 3.17 11.00
C THR A 34 -3.10 2.29 9.77
N PRO A 35 -3.86 1.19 9.90
CA PRO A 35 -4.13 0.32 8.75
C PRO A 35 -4.85 1.09 7.64
N ILE A 36 -4.42 0.82 6.40
CA ILE A 36 -5.02 1.42 5.20
C ILE A 36 -5.85 0.34 4.52
N SER A 37 -7.07 0.69 4.11
CA SER A 37 -7.93 -0.28 3.44
C SER A 37 -7.38 -0.65 2.08
N LYS A 38 -7.67 -1.88 1.63
CA LYS A 38 -7.24 -2.33 0.30
C LYS A 38 -7.83 -1.46 -0.81
N ALA A 39 -9.06 -1.00 -0.62
CA ALA A 39 -9.71 -0.12 -1.60
C ALA A 39 -8.92 1.19 -1.77
N ASP A 40 -8.43 1.77 -0.68
CA ASP A 40 -7.62 2.97 -0.74
C ASP A 40 -6.27 2.71 -1.41
N ILE A 41 -5.67 1.56 -1.12
CA ILE A 41 -4.42 1.17 -1.73
C ILE A 41 -4.60 0.97 -3.23
N GLU A 42 -5.66 0.30 -3.66
CA GLU A 42 -5.96 0.09 -5.07
C GLU A 42 -6.17 1.40 -5.82
N ALA A 43 -6.90 2.32 -5.21
CA ALA A 43 -7.11 3.64 -5.82
C ALA A 43 -5.78 4.37 -6.01
N LYS A 44 -4.89 4.27 -5.03
CA LYS A 44 -3.58 4.90 -5.11
C LYS A 44 -2.68 4.18 -6.11
N MET A 45 -2.83 2.87 -6.27
CA MET A 45 -2.07 2.11 -7.25
C MET A 45 -2.31 2.61 -8.67
N VAL A 46 -3.54 2.99 -8.98
CA VAL A 46 -3.87 3.57 -10.28
C VAL A 46 -3.10 4.88 -10.49
N GLU A 47 -3.05 5.74 -9.47
CA GLU A 47 -2.31 7.00 -9.54
C GLU A 47 -0.80 6.75 -9.70
N VAL A 48 -0.25 5.81 -8.93
CA VAL A 48 1.16 5.48 -9.00
C VAL A 48 1.53 4.95 -10.38
N GLN A 49 0.69 4.13 -10.97
CA GLN A 49 0.93 3.61 -12.30
C GLN A 49 0.87 4.71 -13.36
N ALA A 50 -0.05 5.65 -13.21
CA ALA A 50 -0.13 6.79 -14.13
C ALA A 50 1.12 7.67 -14.03
N ASP A 51 1.62 7.89 -12.83
CA ASP A 51 2.84 8.67 -12.60
C ASP A 51 4.09 7.95 -13.10
N TYR A 52 4.06 6.63 -13.13
CA TYR A 52 5.21 5.82 -13.51
C TYR A 52 5.53 5.91 -15.00
N ASP A 53 4.53 6.14 -15.81
CA ASP A 53 4.69 6.34 -17.23
C ASP A 53 5.05 7.81 -17.53
#